data_9ac09513c40d1705fc1f4cba9da26407
#
_entry.id   9ac09513c40d1705fc1f4cba9da26407
#
_cell.length_a   1.000
_cell.length_b   1.000
_cell.length_c   1.000
_cell.angle_alpha   90.00
_cell.angle_beta   90.00
_cell.angle_gamma   90.00
#
_symmetry.space_group_name_H-M   'P 1'
#
loop_
_entity.id
_entity.type
_entity.pdbx_description
1 polymer ?
#
loop_
_entity_poly.entity_id
_entity_poly.type
_entity_poly.pdbx_seq_one_letter_code
_entity_poly.pdbx_strand_id
1 'polypeptide(L)'
;MIIEFASSSPAATEGMAAELSLWARAGQCILLSGELGSGKSTFARAFIRALAGGQQDFDIPSPTFSLLQSYDSTRVPVVHADLYRLRSATEVEELGLGDLLASNVLLIEWPEKLEGGISDEWLRISFSGTGQNRLLKLQAQESWVTYLERNAVINDFVTQSAFRNAARIFFEGDASARRYESLTADSKSVLLMDMPNRPDGPIVKNNRTYSAIAHLAEGMSAVVAINDYLFGLGYSTAEILDLDLGNGLALMESLGHDVFGKMTAEGRDMRKPMRAAIEVLADMAGRDWPRSVPLRGGSTYHLSEYDSDALSIEIDLLLSWYWPHVKRDSPSAAAAEEFAATWRGLLARVEVEEPVWTLRDFHSPNLLWMPERSGLRRVGLIDTQDCVLGHPAYDVVSLLQDARVDVEFEFADELFGYYCDLRTAAGPFDAKGFAQAFAILGAQRATKILGIFARLSKRDGKHLYLKHMPRVSRYLLRNLQHPDLAGLRMWYEKHFPSLWDGARK
;
A
#
# COMPACT_ATOMS: atom_id res chain seq x y z
N MET A 1 -3.76 6.28 29.16
CA MET A 1 -2.30 6.61 29.29
C MET A 1 -2.13 8.10 29.57
N ILE A 2 -1.13 8.46 30.38
CA ILE A 2 -0.72 9.85 30.57
C ILE A 2 0.77 9.93 30.21
N ILE A 3 1.14 10.84 29.30
CA ILE A 3 2.52 11.10 28.89
C ILE A 3 2.79 12.57 29.16
N GLU A 4 3.98 12.89 29.71
CA GLU A 4 4.42 14.27 29.93
C GLU A 4 5.60 14.57 29.02
N PHE A 5 5.53 15.71 28.32
CA PHE A 5 6.57 16.19 27.42
C PHE A 5 6.99 17.61 27.83
N ALA A 6 8.28 17.76 28.11
CA ALA A 6 8.87 19.05 28.39
C ALA A 6 9.29 19.76 27.10
N SER A 7 8.59 20.82 26.73
CA SER A 7 8.93 21.67 25.59
C SER A 7 9.73 22.86 26.06
N SER A 8 10.99 22.97 25.65
CA SER A 8 11.90 24.07 26.01
C SER A 8 11.83 25.26 25.04
N SER A 9 11.06 25.16 23.97
CA SER A 9 10.94 26.20 22.96
C SER A 9 9.65 26.02 22.11
N PRO A 10 9.20 27.07 21.38
CA PRO A 10 8.14 26.94 20.40
C PRO A 10 8.43 25.83 19.34
N ALA A 11 9.69 25.74 18.87
CA ALA A 11 10.11 24.72 17.90
C ALA A 11 9.94 23.29 18.44
N ALA A 12 10.19 23.04 19.74
CA ALA A 12 9.93 21.72 20.35
C ALA A 12 8.42 21.38 20.37
N THR A 13 7.57 22.39 20.64
CA THR A 13 6.10 22.21 20.56
C THR A 13 5.66 21.94 19.12
N GLU A 14 6.22 22.66 18.15
CA GLU A 14 5.93 22.47 16.72
C GLU A 14 6.38 21.08 16.23
N GLY A 15 7.55 20.61 16.65
CA GLY A 15 8.05 19.27 16.35
C GLY A 15 7.11 18.17 16.85
N MET A 16 6.65 18.29 18.12
CA MET A 16 5.66 17.34 18.65
C MET A 16 4.35 17.37 17.88
N ALA A 17 3.85 18.56 17.50
CA ALA A 17 2.64 18.68 16.71
C ALA A 17 2.79 18.01 15.34
N ALA A 18 3.95 18.18 14.69
CA ALA A 18 4.27 17.53 13.42
C ALA A 18 4.30 16.00 13.56
N GLU A 19 4.93 15.47 14.60
CA GLU A 19 4.94 14.03 14.85
C GLU A 19 3.53 13.45 15.09
N LEU A 20 2.72 14.12 15.91
CA LEU A 20 1.33 13.68 16.16
C LEU A 20 0.48 13.75 14.89
N SER A 21 0.74 14.70 13.98
CA SER A 21 0.06 14.79 12.70
C SER A 21 0.26 13.56 11.81
N LEU A 22 1.38 12.83 11.96
CA LEU A 22 1.66 11.60 11.22
C LEU A 22 0.59 10.52 11.46
N TRP A 23 -0.09 10.55 12.60
CA TRP A 23 -1.10 9.58 13.03
C TRP A 23 -2.54 10.05 12.83
N ALA A 24 -2.71 11.27 12.33
CA ALA A 24 -4.03 11.89 12.15
C ALA A 24 -4.89 11.14 11.12
N ARG A 25 -6.16 10.93 11.47
CA ARG A 25 -7.19 10.29 10.64
C ARG A 25 -8.52 11.00 10.83
N ALA A 26 -9.40 10.94 9.83
CA ALA A 26 -10.79 11.37 9.99
C ALA A 26 -11.47 10.61 11.14
N GLY A 27 -12.36 11.27 11.85
CA GLY A 27 -13.03 10.72 13.03
C GLY A 27 -12.30 10.98 14.35
N GLN A 28 -11.09 11.53 14.33
CA GLN A 28 -10.32 11.83 15.53
C GLN A 28 -10.53 13.27 16.02
N CYS A 29 -10.43 13.43 17.35
CA CYS A 29 -10.54 14.73 18.01
C CYS A 29 -9.30 15.00 18.87
N ILE A 30 -8.64 16.16 18.66
CA ILE A 30 -7.51 16.65 19.44
C ILE A 30 -7.96 17.87 20.25
N LEU A 31 -7.88 17.76 21.57
CA LEU A 31 -8.38 18.72 22.54
C LEU A 31 -7.21 19.47 23.18
N LEU A 32 -7.14 20.78 22.99
CA LEU A 32 -6.05 21.64 23.45
C LEU A 32 -6.51 22.49 24.65
N SER A 33 -6.11 22.12 25.84
CA SER A 33 -6.42 22.80 27.11
C SER A 33 -5.25 23.62 27.64
N GLY A 34 -5.51 24.71 28.33
CA GLY A 34 -4.51 25.54 28.98
C GLY A 34 -4.80 27.02 28.90
N GLU A 35 -4.07 27.82 29.68
CA GLU A 35 -4.28 29.27 29.78
C GLU A 35 -4.04 30.03 28.45
N LEU A 36 -4.48 31.29 28.40
CA LEU A 36 -4.19 32.18 27.26
C LEU A 36 -2.67 32.35 27.08
N GLY A 37 -2.19 32.23 25.86
CA GLY A 37 -0.75 32.29 25.54
C GLY A 37 0.07 31.06 25.93
N SER A 38 -0.55 29.94 26.33
CA SER A 38 0.15 28.71 26.74
C SER A 38 0.77 27.93 25.55
N GLY A 39 0.43 28.26 24.29
CA GLY A 39 0.99 27.62 23.09
C GLY A 39 0.01 26.74 22.30
N LYS A 40 -1.27 26.68 22.66
CA LYS A 40 -2.31 25.89 21.95
C LYS A 40 -2.35 26.21 20.45
N SER A 41 -2.49 27.49 20.09
CA SER A 41 -2.54 27.91 18.68
C SER A 41 -1.19 27.73 17.94
N THR A 42 -0.04 27.70 18.65
CA THR A 42 1.26 27.34 18.06
C THR A 42 1.26 25.88 17.67
N PHE A 43 0.80 25.01 18.57
CA PHE A 43 0.62 23.58 18.30
C PHE A 43 -0.37 23.35 17.14
N ALA A 44 -1.54 23.99 17.18
CA ALA A 44 -2.58 23.86 16.16
C ALA A 44 -2.04 24.21 14.77
N ARG A 45 -1.36 25.35 14.63
CA ARG A 45 -0.75 25.77 13.37
C ARG A 45 0.30 24.80 12.85
N ALA A 46 1.17 24.30 13.72
CA ALA A 46 2.20 23.35 13.34
C ALA A 46 1.60 22.01 12.90
N PHE A 47 0.58 21.53 13.61
CA PHE A 47 -0.15 20.30 13.27
C PHE A 47 -0.81 20.40 11.89
N ILE A 48 -1.54 21.48 11.61
CA ILE A 48 -2.19 21.71 10.32
C ILE A 48 -1.16 21.87 9.20
N ARG A 49 -0.07 22.63 9.44
CA ARG A 49 1.02 22.81 8.47
C ARG A 49 1.69 21.47 8.11
N ALA A 50 1.92 20.60 9.09
CA ALA A 50 2.48 19.29 8.85
C ALA A 50 1.54 18.40 8.01
N LEU A 51 0.23 18.46 8.23
CA LEU A 51 -0.77 17.79 7.40
C LEU A 51 -0.85 18.37 5.97
N ALA A 52 -0.48 19.64 5.78
CA ALA A 52 -0.36 20.28 4.46
C ALA A 52 0.99 19.97 3.76
N GLY A 53 1.76 19.00 4.24
CA GLY A 53 3.06 18.62 3.66
C GLY A 53 4.19 19.59 3.96
N GLY A 54 4.08 20.41 5.03
CA GLY A 54 5.09 21.36 5.46
C GLY A 54 5.20 22.62 4.60
N GLN A 55 4.23 22.90 3.74
CA GLN A 55 4.22 24.11 2.91
C GLN A 55 4.24 25.38 3.76
N GLN A 56 5.28 26.18 3.61
CA GLN A 56 5.49 27.37 4.47
C GLN A 56 4.48 28.50 4.20
N ASP A 57 4.00 28.62 2.95
CA ASP A 57 3.07 29.69 2.53
C ASP A 57 1.59 29.40 2.84
N PHE A 58 1.33 28.30 3.57
CA PHE A 58 -0.02 27.96 3.98
C PHE A 58 -0.43 28.81 5.19
N ASP A 59 -1.30 29.79 4.95
CA ASP A 59 -1.78 30.67 6.02
C ASP A 59 -2.76 29.94 6.95
N ILE A 60 -2.48 29.97 8.25
CA ILE A 60 -3.27 29.30 9.28
C ILE A 60 -3.64 30.33 10.37
N PRO A 61 -4.69 31.13 10.15
CA PRO A 61 -5.18 32.04 11.16
C PRO A 61 -5.77 31.28 12.36
N SER A 62 -5.68 31.87 13.55
CA SER A 62 -6.42 31.38 14.71
C SER A 62 -7.91 31.73 14.54
N PRO A 63 -8.85 30.78 14.69
CA PRO A 63 -10.27 31.00 14.49
C PRO A 63 -10.95 31.71 15.68
N THR A 64 -10.20 32.52 16.45
CA THR A 64 -10.72 33.23 17.64
C THR A 64 -11.92 34.13 17.33
N PHE A 65 -12.10 34.59 16.08
CA PHE A 65 -13.23 35.40 15.67
C PHE A 65 -14.27 34.60 14.88
N SER A 66 -13.84 33.71 13.97
CA SER A 66 -14.70 32.88 13.13
C SER A 66 -15.24 31.64 13.86
N LEU A 67 -14.68 31.30 15.02
CA LEU A 67 -14.93 30.10 15.83
C LEU A 67 -14.51 28.79 15.17
N LEU A 68 -14.66 28.66 13.84
CA LEU A 68 -14.29 27.50 13.02
C LEU A 68 -13.48 27.93 11.80
N GLN A 69 -12.50 27.10 11.43
CA GLN A 69 -11.77 27.20 10.17
C GLN A 69 -11.53 25.80 9.62
N SER A 70 -11.92 25.56 8.38
CA SER A 70 -11.71 24.28 7.68
C SER A 70 -10.50 24.34 6.76
N TYR A 71 -9.78 23.22 6.65
CA TYR A 71 -8.61 23.02 5.80
C TYR A 71 -8.78 21.70 5.03
N ASP A 72 -9.40 21.78 3.84
CA ASP A 72 -9.77 20.61 3.03
C ASP A 72 -8.63 20.11 2.15
N SER A 73 -7.60 20.92 1.92
CA SER A 73 -6.44 20.59 1.07
C SER A 73 -5.31 19.89 1.80
N THR A 74 -5.49 19.56 3.07
CA THR A 74 -4.53 18.80 3.87
C THR A 74 -4.67 17.30 3.61
N ARG A 75 -3.65 16.51 3.95
CA ARG A 75 -3.66 15.03 3.81
C ARG A 75 -4.92 14.38 4.41
N VAL A 76 -5.35 14.87 5.55
CA VAL A 76 -6.64 14.57 6.15
C VAL A 76 -7.31 15.91 6.41
N PRO A 77 -8.54 16.15 5.95
CA PRO A 77 -9.23 17.40 6.22
C PRO A 77 -9.28 17.73 7.71
N VAL A 78 -9.05 18.98 8.06
CA VAL A 78 -9.02 19.44 9.46
C VAL A 78 -10.04 20.53 9.67
N VAL A 79 -10.76 20.46 10.77
CA VAL A 79 -11.55 21.57 11.31
C VAL A 79 -10.89 22.05 12.59
N HIS A 80 -10.43 23.30 12.57
CA HIS A 80 -9.87 23.97 13.71
C HIS A 80 -10.92 24.85 14.38
N ALA A 81 -11.22 24.57 15.64
CA ALA A 81 -12.21 25.27 16.46
C ALA A 81 -11.56 25.99 17.64
N ASP A 82 -11.97 27.22 17.93
CA ASP A 82 -11.60 27.96 19.15
C ASP A 82 -12.88 28.32 19.93
N LEU A 83 -13.11 27.61 21.03
CA LEU A 83 -14.33 27.76 21.82
C LEU A 83 -14.23 28.83 22.93
N TYR A 84 -13.11 29.58 22.99
CA TYR A 84 -12.86 30.57 24.07
C TYR A 84 -14.02 31.53 24.31
N ARG A 85 -14.64 32.05 23.24
CA ARG A 85 -15.68 33.06 23.29
C ARG A 85 -17.08 32.53 23.57
N LEU A 86 -17.30 31.22 23.44
CA LEU A 86 -18.61 30.62 23.67
C LEU A 86 -18.94 30.60 25.15
N ARG A 87 -20.22 30.82 25.46
CA ARG A 87 -20.69 30.98 26.83
C ARG A 87 -21.52 29.79 27.31
N SER A 88 -22.07 29.01 26.40
CA SER A 88 -22.95 27.89 26.71
C SER A 88 -22.66 26.68 25.84
N ALA A 89 -23.06 25.47 26.31
CA ALA A 89 -22.99 24.24 25.54
C ALA A 89 -23.89 24.31 24.29
N THR A 90 -25.03 24.98 24.36
CA THR A 90 -25.94 25.17 23.22
C THR A 90 -25.26 25.92 22.05
N GLU A 91 -24.47 26.95 22.34
CA GLU A 91 -23.69 27.66 21.31
C GLU A 91 -22.63 26.72 20.66
N VAL A 92 -22.10 25.77 21.44
CA VAL A 92 -21.15 24.77 20.91
C VAL A 92 -21.86 23.74 20.00
N GLU A 93 -23.07 23.31 20.38
CA GLU A 93 -23.88 22.37 19.57
C GLU A 93 -24.26 22.98 18.22
N GLU A 94 -24.56 24.29 18.18
CA GLU A 94 -24.86 25.03 16.93
C GLU A 94 -23.72 25.03 15.91
N LEU A 95 -22.46 24.77 16.34
CA LEU A 95 -21.31 24.62 15.44
C LEU A 95 -21.34 23.34 14.62
N GLY A 96 -22.15 22.34 14.96
CA GLY A 96 -22.27 21.09 14.23
C GLY A 96 -20.99 20.23 14.21
N LEU A 97 -20.15 20.34 15.24
CA LEU A 97 -18.84 19.66 15.29
C LEU A 97 -18.97 18.13 15.15
N GLY A 98 -20.06 17.54 15.65
CA GLY A 98 -20.31 16.09 15.52
C GLY A 98 -20.47 15.63 14.07
N ASP A 99 -21.15 16.43 13.23
CA ASP A 99 -21.35 16.11 11.81
C ASP A 99 -20.06 16.23 11.02
N LEU A 100 -19.19 17.18 11.40
CA LEU A 100 -17.90 17.42 10.75
C LEU A 100 -16.88 16.34 11.07
N LEU A 101 -16.99 15.65 12.22
CA LEU A 101 -16.04 14.65 12.68
C LEU A 101 -15.87 13.48 11.71
N ALA A 102 -16.94 13.01 11.09
CA ALA A 102 -16.93 11.79 10.26
C ALA A 102 -15.91 11.85 9.10
N SER A 103 -15.66 13.04 8.55
CA SER A 103 -14.75 13.26 7.42
C SER A 103 -13.50 14.08 7.75
N ASN A 104 -13.39 14.59 8.98
CA ASN A 104 -12.34 15.52 9.40
C ASN A 104 -11.63 15.04 10.67
N VAL A 105 -10.43 15.58 10.90
CA VAL A 105 -9.84 15.69 12.24
C VAL A 105 -10.37 16.97 12.88
N LEU A 106 -10.91 16.87 14.09
CA LEU A 106 -11.25 18.06 14.87
C LEU A 106 -10.10 18.46 15.77
N LEU A 107 -9.64 19.70 15.64
CA LEU A 107 -8.63 20.31 16.50
C LEU A 107 -9.30 21.43 17.30
N ILE A 108 -9.49 21.23 18.60
CA ILE A 108 -10.36 22.09 19.42
C ILE A 108 -9.55 22.75 20.53
N GLU A 109 -9.46 24.07 20.49
CA GLU A 109 -8.96 24.88 21.60
C GLU A 109 -10.09 25.18 22.61
N TRP A 110 -9.78 25.20 23.90
CA TRP A 110 -10.71 25.42 25.01
C TRP A 110 -11.82 24.35 25.12
N PRO A 111 -11.47 23.08 25.13
CA PRO A 111 -12.43 21.97 25.15
C PRO A 111 -13.23 21.88 26.46
N GLU A 112 -12.93 22.69 27.46
CA GLU A 112 -13.69 22.80 28.72
C GLU A 112 -15.12 23.32 28.48
N LYS A 113 -15.37 23.90 27.33
CA LYS A 113 -16.71 24.37 26.89
C LYS A 113 -17.59 23.25 26.31
N LEU A 114 -17.01 22.07 26.04
CA LEU A 114 -17.76 20.91 25.59
C LEU A 114 -18.45 20.27 26.78
N GLU A 115 -19.77 20.16 26.75
CA GLU A 115 -20.54 19.33 27.66
C GLU A 115 -20.77 17.95 27.02
N GLY A 116 -20.04 16.94 27.48
CA GLY A 116 -20.04 15.60 26.89
C GLY A 116 -18.90 15.37 25.90
N GLY A 117 -18.76 14.13 25.42
CA GLY A 117 -17.74 13.77 24.42
C GLY A 117 -18.24 14.01 23.01
N ILE A 118 -17.36 14.46 22.11
CA ILE A 118 -17.64 14.58 20.67
C ILE A 118 -17.21 13.32 19.93
N SER A 119 -16.20 12.60 20.44
CA SER A 119 -15.61 11.42 19.82
C SER A 119 -15.14 10.43 20.87
N ASP A 120 -15.23 9.14 20.58
CA ASP A 120 -14.58 8.09 21.38
C ASP A 120 -13.07 8.02 21.08
N GLU A 121 -12.61 8.65 19.98
CA GLU A 121 -11.20 8.71 19.57
C GLU A 121 -10.61 10.10 19.81
N TRP A 122 -10.30 10.42 21.09
CA TRP A 122 -9.74 11.72 21.43
C TRP A 122 -8.32 11.63 22.02
N LEU A 123 -7.55 12.71 21.76
CA LEU A 123 -6.29 13.03 22.41
C LEU A 123 -6.40 14.41 23.09
N ARG A 124 -6.28 14.47 24.40
CA ARG A 124 -6.23 15.75 25.14
C ARG A 124 -4.80 16.14 25.43
N ILE A 125 -4.43 17.36 25.08
CA ILE A 125 -3.12 17.96 25.38
C ILE A 125 -3.33 19.16 26.27
N SER A 126 -2.84 19.08 27.51
CA SER A 126 -2.93 20.16 28.49
C SER A 126 -1.59 20.90 28.56
N PHE A 127 -1.62 22.19 28.27
CA PHE A 127 -0.45 23.08 28.24
C PHE A 127 -0.33 23.81 29.58
N SER A 128 0.85 23.70 30.21
CA SER A 128 1.21 24.44 31.44
C SER A 128 2.64 24.95 31.35
N GLY A 129 3.05 25.84 32.28
CA GLY A 129 4.38 26.45 32.30
C GLY A 129 4.37 27.92 31.90
N THR A 130 5.54 28.58 32.00
CA THR A 130 5.74 30.00 31.78
C THR A 130 6.90 30.27 30.82
N GLY A 131 6.88 31.46 30.18
CA GLY A 131 7.94 31.90 29.25
C GLY A 131 8.03 30.99 28.02
N GLN A 132 9.21 30.45 27.73
CA GLN A 132 9.43 29.51 26.61
C GLN A 132 9.31 28.05 27.03
N ASN A 133 9.39 27.74 28.32
CA ASN A 133 9.27 26.38 28.83
C ASN A 133 7.80 26.02 29.03
N ARG A 134 7.41 24.90 28.44
CA ARG A 134 6.06 24.35 28.57
C ARG A 134 6.15 22.89 29.01
N LEU A 135 5.15 22.46 29.79
CA LEU A 135 4.90 21.08 30.06
C LEU A 135 3.58 20.71 29.33
N LEU A 136 3.67 19.79 28.39
CA LEU A 136 2.53 19.24 27.66
C LEU A 136 2.19 17.89 28.27
N LYS A 137 0.96 17.78 28.80
CA LYS A 137 0.44 16.54 29.38
C LYS A 137 -0.59 15.95 28.42
N LEU A 138 -0.27 14.78 27.85
CA LEU A 138 -1.10 14.07 26.91
C LEU A 138 -1.94 13.03 27.68
N GLN A 139 -3.25 13.07 27.47
CA GLN A 139 -4.19 12.03 27.90
C GLN A 139 -4.87 11.47 26.65
N ALA A 140 -4.85 10.14 26.49
CA ALA A 140 -5.23 9.49 25.25
C ALA A 140 -6.24 8.36 25.50
N GLN A 141 -7.18 8.19 24.57
CA GLN A 141 -8.00 7.00 24.42
C GLN A 141 -7.20 5.85 23.78
N GLU A 142 -7.77 4.65 23.79
CA GLU A 142 -7.08 3.39 23.46
C GLU A 142 -6.39 3.42 22.10
N SER A 143 -7.04 3.94 21.04
CA SER A 143 -6.45 4.08 19.71
C SER A 143 -5.23 5.00 19.70
N TRP A 144 -5.31 6.15 20.36
CA TRP A 144 -4.20 7.08 20.49
C TRP A 144 -3.06 6.52 21.36
N VAL A 145 -3.38 5.71 22.38
CA VAL A 145 -2.34 5.01 23.17
C VAL A 145 -1.48 4.14 22.27
N THR A 146 -2.10 3.31 21.42
CA THR A 146 -1.39 2.45 20.47
C THR A 146 -0.51 3.27 19.53
N TYR A 147 -0.99 4.41 19.03
CA TYR A 147 -0.20 5.28 18.14
C TYR A 147 0.99 5.92 18.88
N LEU A 148 0.80 6.40 20.10
CA LEU A 148 1.86 7.00 20.89
C LEU A 148 2.95 5.98 21.26
N GLU A 149 2.56 4.77 21.64
CA GLU A 149 3.48 3.66 21.90
C GLU A 149 4.29 3.30 20.66
N ARG A 150 3.61 3.17 19.49
CA ARG A 150 4.30 2.89 18.24
C ARG A 150 5.23 4.01 17.81
N ASN A 151 4.79 5.27 18.01
CA ASN A 151 5.62 6.44 17.72
C ASN A 151 6.88 6.46 18.58
N ALA A 152 6.80 6.08 19.85
CA ALA A 152 7.98 5.97 20.73
C ALA A 152 8.98 4.94 20.22
N VAL A 153 8.52 3.75 19.80
CA VAL A 153 9.39 2.72 19.21
C VAL A 153 10.07 3.22 17.93
N ILE A 154 9.33 3.92 17.07
CA ILE A 154 9.90 4.51 15.85
C ILE A 154 10.93 5.59 16.19
N ASN A 155 10.64 6.47 17.14
CA ASN A 155 11.56 7.53 17.57
C ASN A 155 12.85 6.93 18.14
N ASP A 156 12.76 5.88 18.97
CA ASP A 156 13.93 5.20 19.52
C ASP A 156 14.81 4.63 18.39
N PHE A 157 14.21 3.99 17.41
CA PHE A 157 14.93 3.44 16.24
C PHE A 157 15.59 4.55 15.42
N VAL A 158 14.86 5.63 15.08
CA VAL A 158 15.39 6.75 14.30
C VAL A 158 16.50 7.48 15.05
N THR A 159 16.37 7.66 16.36
CA THR A 159 17.35 8.35 17.21
C THR A 159 18.70 7.61 17.26
N GLN A 160 18.69 6.29 17.12
CA GLN A 160 19.90 5.46 17.08
C GLN A 160 20.55 5.41 15.68
N SER A 161 19.85 5.88 14.64
CA SER A 161 20.32 5.87 13.26
C SER A 161 21.15 7.11 12.89
N ALA A 162 21.70 7.09 11.69
CA ALA A 162 22.33 8.27 11.07
C ALA A 162 21.34 9.42 10.81
N PHE A 163 20.03 9.18 10.87
CA PHE A 163 18.95 10.14 10.60
C PHE A 163 18.28 10.68 11.87
N ARG A 164 18.94 10.59 13.02
CA ARG A 164 18.42 11.02 14.34
C ARG A 164 17.88 12.45 14.43
N ASN A 165 18.34 13.35 13.57
CA ASN A 165 17.92 14.74 13.51
C ASN A 165 16.98 15.05 12.33
N ALA A 166 16.59 14.04 11.56
CA ALA A 166 15.74 14.22 10.40
C ALA A 166 14.29 14.50 10.81
N ALA A 167 13.65 15.43 10.10
CA ALA A 167 12.21 15.59 10.20
C ALA A 167 11.52 14.37 9.58
N ARG A 168 10.53 13.83 10.26
CA ARG A 168 9.68 12.74 9.79
C ARG A 168 8.47 13.34 9.09
N ILE A 169 8.24 12.94 7.84
CA ILE A 169 7.12 13.42 7.01
C ILE A 169 6.35 12.19 6.52
N PHE A 170 5.04 12.22 6.64
CA PHE A 170 4.18 11.14 6.14
C PHE A 170 4.42 10.94 4.65
N PHE A 171 4.64 9.69 4.26
CA PHE A 171 4.76 9.28 2.88
C PHE A 171 3.57 8.37 2.53
N GLU A 172 2.77 8.80 1.55
CA GLU A 172 1.60 8.05 1.12
C GLU A 172 2.04 6.80 0.34
N GLY A 173 1.86 5.64 0.95
CA GLY A 173 2.00 4.34 0.29
C GLY A 173 0.68 3.89 -0.32
N ASP A 174 0.74 2.89 -1.21
CA ASP A 174 -0.47 2.24 -1.73
C ASP A 174 -1.23 1.49 -0.62
N ALA A 175 -2.42 0.99 -0.94
CA ALA A 175 -3.43 0.39 -0.03
C ALA A 175 -2.94 -0.78 0.86
N SER A 176 -1.65 -0.89 1.13
CA SER A 176 -1.05 -1.91 1.99
C SER A 176 -1.23 -1.61 3.49
N ALA A 177 -0.98 -2.64 4.29
CA ALA A 177 -0.99 -2.52 5.75
C ALA A 177 0.29 -1.83 6.30
N ARG A 178 1.24 -1.49 5.43
CA ARG A 178 2.51 -0.84 5.73
C ARG A 178 2.34 0.67 5.79
N ARG A 179 3.13 1.29 6.64
CA ARG A 179 3.22 2.74 6.76
C ARG A 179 4.61 3.18 6.35
N TYR A 180 4.67 4.31 5.67
CA TYR A 180 5.92 4.90 5.26
C TYR A 180 6.04 6.34 5.73
N GLU A 181 7.28 6.75 6.02
CA GLU A 181 7.64 8.12 6.30
C GLU A 181 8.91 8.47 5.53
N SER A 182 9.00 9.70 5.06
CA SER A 182 10.23 10.24 4.49
C SER A 182 11.03 10.95 5.58
N LEU A 183 12.30 10.62 5.67
CA LEU A 183 13.26 11.30 6.55
C LEU A 183 14.29 12.03 5.69
N THR A 184 14.47 13.33 5.91
CA THR A 184 15.45 14.13 5.17
C THR A 184 16.43 14.77 6.13
N ALA A 185 17.71 14.50 5.92
CA ALA A 185 18.82 15.13 6.63
C ALA A 185 19.98 15.41 5.66
N ASP A 186 20.59 16.58 5.73
CA ASP A 186 21.77 16.97 4.95
C ASP A 186 21.64 16.66 3.43
N SER A 187 20.49 16.97 2.84
CA SER A 187 20.16 16.72 1.43
C SER A 187 20.01 15.23 1.04
N LYS A 188 20.07 14.30 1.99
CA LYS A 188 19.76 12.90 1.79
C LYS A 188 18.33 12.62 2.26
N SER A 189 17.55 11.95 1.41
CA SER A 189 16.21 11.49 1.75
C SER A 189 16.19 9.97 1.77
N VAL A 190 15.61 9.41 2.83
CA VAL A 190 15.40 7.98 3.01
C VAL A 190 13.94 7.71 3.36
N LEU A 191 13.52 6.48 3.18
CA LEU A 191 12.20 6.01 3.59
C LEU A 191 12.31 5.17 4.86
N LEU A 192 11.52 5.50 5.85
CA LEU A 192 11.23 4.62 6.98
C LEU A 192 10.03 3.75 6.57
N MET A 193 10.22 2.45 6.60
CA MET A 193 9.14 1.46 6.50
C MET A 193 8.75 1.00 7.90
N ASP A 194 7.46 1.07 8.20
CA ASP A 194 6.85 0.57 9.42
C ASP A 194 5.89 -0.58 9.07
N MET A 195 6.31 -1.82 9.39
CA MET A 195 5.61 -3.06 9.10
C MET A 195 5.65 -3.99 10.32
N PRO A 196 4.93 -3.67 11.41
CA PRO A 196 4.86 -4.56 12.55
C PRO A 196 4.20 -5.89 12.17
N ASN A 197 4.64 -6.98 12.79
CA ASN A 197 3.99 -8.27 12.64
C ASN A 197 2.50 -8.15 13.03
N ARG A 198 1.63 -8.69 12.21
CA ARG A 198 0.20 -8.68 12.45
C ARG A 198 -0.31 -10.10 12.65
N PRO A 199 -1.32 -10.27 13.52
CA PRO A 199 -2.01 -11.55 13.60
C PRO A 199 -2.62 -11.86 12.23
N ASP A 200 -2.53 -13.12 11.86
CA ASP A 200 -3.09 -13.62 10.62
C ASP A 200 -4.62 -13.47 10.61
N GLY A 201 -5.21 -13.47 9.42
CA GLY A 201 -6.65 -13.35 9.23
C GLY A 201 -7.44 -14.58 9.72
N PRO A 202 -8.74 -14.63 9.51
CA PRO A 202 -9.56 -15.79 9.90
C PRO A 202 -9.18 -17.02 9.06
N ILE A 203 -9.39 -18.19 9.65
CA ILE A 203 -9.26 -19.48 8.99
C ILE A 203 -10.29 -19.55 7.85
N VAL A 204 -9.85 -19.92 6.64
CA VAL A 204 -10.70 -19.99 5.45
C VAL A 204 -10.82 -21.41 4.87
N LYS A 205 -9.73 -22.20 4.92
CA LYS A 205 -9.70 -23.56 4.35
C LYS A 205 -8.61 -24.42 5.03
N ASN A 206 -8.88 -25.70 5.27
CA ASN A 206 -7.92 -26.66 5.82
C ASN A 206 -7.17 -26.17 7.08
N ASN A 207 -7.88 -25.52 7.99
CA ASN A 207 -7.35 -24.91 9.20
C ASN A 207 -6.21 -23.88 8.94
N ARG A 208 -6.17 -23.27 7.76
CA ARG A 208 -5.22 -22.24 7.36
C ARG A 208 -5.95 -20.95 6.97
N THR A 209 -5.28 -19.83 7.15
CA THR A 209 -5.74 -18.51 6.73
C THR A 209 -5.54 -18.30 5.23
N TYR A 210 -6.14 -17.27 4.67
CA TYR A 210 -5.93 -16.91 3.26
C TYR A 210 -4.47 -16.57 2.98
N SER A 211 -3.83 -15.77 3.84
CA SER A 211 -2.41 -15.37 3.71
C SER A 211 -1.48 -16.57 3.74
N ALA A 212 -1.71 -17.51 4.65
CA ALA A 212 -0.90 -18.73 4.75
C ALA A 212 -1.06 -19.67 3.54
N ILE A 213 -2.24 -19.73 2.90
CA ILE A 213 -2.43 -20.53 1.68
C ILE A 213 -1.90 -19.80 0.45
N ALA A 214 -2.15 -18.50 0.34
CA ALA A 214 -1.71 -17.68 -0.77
C ALA A 214 -0.23 -17.25 -0.67
N HIS A 215 0.48 -17.66 0.37
CA HIS A 215 1.88 -17.32 0.64
C HIS A 215 2.15 -15.81 0.60
N LEU A 216 1.30 -15.01 1.27
CA LEU A 216 1.53 -13.58 1.43
C LEU A 216 2.55 -13.34 2.55
N ALA A 217 3.40 -12.33 2.36
CA ALA A 217 4.40 -11.95 3.35
C ALA A 217 3.74 -11.42 4.64
N GLU A 218 4.10 -12.01 5.77
CA GLU A 218 3.52 -11.71 7.07
C GLU A 218 4.32 -10.67 7.87
N GLY A 219 5.58 -10.40 7.47
CA GLY A 219 6.45 -9.51 8.23
C GLY A 219 7.68 -9.02 7.51
N MET A 220 8.48 -8.23 8.22
CA MET A 220 9.68 -7.57 7.73
C MET A 220 10.75 -8.54 7.22
N SER A 221 10.79 -9.78 7.72
CA SER A 221 11.78 -10.79 7.29
C SER A 221 11.70 -11.09 5.80
N ALA A 222 10.50 -11.16 5.23
CA ALA A 222 10.32 -11.37 3.79
C ALA A 222 10.85 -10.18 2.98
N VAL A 223 10.52 -8.95 3.43
CA VAL A 223 11.02 -7.72 2.80
C VAL A 223 12.55 -7.74 2.76
N VAL A 224 13.19 -7.96 3.90
CA VAL A 224 14.66 -7.93 4.02
C VAL A 224 15.31 -9.03 3.17
N ALA A 225 14.82 -10.26 3.28
CA ALA A 225 15.39 -11.41 2.59
C ALA A 225 15.37 -11.24 1.07
N ILE A 226 14.21 -10.87 0.51
CA ILE A 226 14.04 -10.73 -0.94
C ILE A 226 14.79 -9.50 -1.45
N ASN A 227 14.63 -8.37 -0.75
CA ASN A 227 15.26 -7.12 -1.15
C ASN A 227 16.79 -7.19 -1.15
N ASP A 228 17.41 -7.71 -0.07
CA ASP A 228 18.86 -7.84 0.04
C ASP A 228 19.44 -8.81 -0.99
N TYR A 229 18.73 -9.91 -1.26
CA TYR A 229 19.20 -10.87 -2.24
C TYR A 229 19.17 -10.30 -3.66
N LEU A 230 18.08 -9.64 -4.05
CA LEU A 230 17.96 -8.97 -5.35
C LEU A 230 18.99 -7.83 -5.48
N PHE A 231 19.17 -7.03 -4.43
CA PHE A 231 20.18 -5.97 -4.40
C PHE A 231 21.60 -6.54 -4.62
N GLY A 232 21.93 -7.63 -3.94
CA GLY A 232 23.22 -8.34 -4.07
C GLY A 232 23.48 -8.88 -5.47
N LEU A 233 22.42 -9.24 -6.22
CA LEU A 233 22.50 -9.66 -7.62
C LEU A 233 22.60 -8.48 -8.62
N GLY A 234 22.51 -7.24 -8.13
CA GLY A 234 22.65 -6.04 -8.95
C GLY A 234 21.34 -5.51 -9.54
N TYR A 235 20.17 -5.96 -9.07
CA TYR A 235 18.90 -5.29 -9.34
C TYR A 235 18.77 -4.02 -8.52
N SER A 236 17.98 -3.06 -8.97
CA SER A 236 17.71 -1.83 -8.24
C SER A 236 16.54 -2.02 -7.28
N THR A 237 16.76 -2.75 -6.18
CA THR A 237 15.90 -2.67 -5.00
C THR A 237 16.44 -1.59 -4.04
N ALA A 238 15.63 -1.13 -3.10
CA ALA A 238 16.04 -0.12 -2.13
C ALA A 238 17.10 -0.69 -1.17
N GLU A 239 18.27 -0.06 -1.07
CA GLU A 239 19.26 -0.46 -0.07
C GLU A 239 18.69 -0.30 1.35
N ILE A 240 18.76 -1.34 2.17
CA ILE A 240 18.37 -1.28 3.58
C ILE A 240 19.56 -0.77 4.38
N LEU A 241 19.42 0.47 4.87
CA LEU A 241 20.46 1.23 5.57
C LEU A 241 20.52 0.89 7.05
N ASP A 242 19.34 0.70 7.67
CA ASP A 242 19.21 0.32 9.08
C ASP A 242 17.96 -0.53 9.28
N LEU A 243 17.94 -1.39 10.31
CA LEU A 243 16.94 -2.45 10.45
C LEU A 243 16.69 -2.81 11.92
N ASP A 244 15.42 -2.84 12.30
CA ASP A 244 14.92 -3.48 13.52
C ASP A 244 13.88 -4.54 13.15
N LEU A 245 14.33 -5.77 12.95
CA LEU A 245 13.46 -6.91 12.61
C LEU A 245 12.42 -7.20 13.69
N GLY A 246 12.79 -7.02 14.96
CA GLY A 246 11.92 -7.32 16.11
C GLY A 246 10.69 -6.40 16.12
N ASN A 247 10.91 -5.14 15.85
CA ASN A 247 9.85 -4.13 15.79
C ASN A 247 9.27 -3.92 14.37
N GLY A 248 9.83 -4.58 13.33
CA GLY A 248 9.38 -4.44 11.95
C GLY A 248 9.62 -3.03 11.38
N LEU A 249 10.82 -2.47 11.63
CA LEU A 249 11.23 -1.15 11.14
C LEU A 249 12.46 -1.27 10.24
N ALA A 250 12.46 -0.52 9.13
CA ALA A 250 13.62 -0.41 8.26
C ALA A 250 13.78 1.02 7.74
N LEU A 251 15.03 1.51 7.72
CA LEU A 251 15.42 2.69 6.94
C LEU A 251 15.96 2.23 5.60
N MET A 252 15.43 2.76 4.52
CA MET A 252 15.70 2.30 3.16
C MET A 252 16.05 3.48 2.24
N GLU A 253 16.85 3.19 1.22
CA GLU A 253 17.09 4.12 0.11
C GLU A 253 15.76 4.56 -0.52
N SER A 254 15.64 5.84 -0.84
CA SER A 254 14.57 6.33 -1.71
C SER A 254 14.99 6.17 -3.17
N LEU A 255 14.29 5.34 -3.93
CA LEU A 255 14.55 5.10 -5.35
C LEU A 255 14.04 6.23 -6.26
N GLY A 256 13.53 7.33 -5.69
CA GLY A 256 13.02 8.48 -6.44
C GLY A 256 11.51 8.47 -6.64
N HIS A 257 11.04 9.23 -7.65
CA HIS A 257 9.62 9.54 -7.80
C HIS A 257 9.03 9.14 -9.17
N ASP A 258 9.87 8.63 -10.08
CA ASP A 258 9.47 8.27 -11.44
C ASP A 258 8.84 6.86 -11.47
N VAL A 259 7.75 6.69 -10.72
CA VAL A 259 6.95 5.46 -10.72
C VAL A 259 6.26 5.29 -12.07
N PHE A 260 6.34 4.11 -12.69
CA PHE A 260 5.76 3.86 -14.02
C PHE A 260 4.29 4.22 -14.09
N GLY A 261 3.51 3.90 -13.06
CA GLY A 261 2.09 4.24 -13.00
C GLY A 261 1.84 5.74 -13.04
N LYS A 262 2.66 6.54 -12.32
CA LYS A 262 2.60 8.00 -12.33
C LYS A 262 3.04 8.57 -13.68
N MET A 263 4.15 8.08 -14.22
CA MET A 263 4.66 8.48 -15.54
C MET A 263 3.63 8.27 -16.64
N THR A 264 2.92 7.14 -16.62
CA THR A 264 1.84 6.84 -17.57
C THR A 264 0.66 7.81 -17.40
N ALA A 265 0.26 8.11 -16.17
CA ALA A 265 -0.82 9.08 -15.89
C ALA A 265 -0.46 10.50 -16.34
N GLU A 266 0.83 10.85 -16.34
CA GLU A 266 1.40 12.11 -16.84
C GLU A 266 1.57 12.11 -18.38
N GLY A 267 1.26 11.01 -19.07
CA GLY A 267 1.39 10.90 -20.53
C GLY A 267 2.84 10.80 -21.04
N ARG A 268 3.79 10.38 -20.17
CA ARG A 268 5.21 10.22 -20.56
C ARG A 268 5.39 8.99 -21.44
N ASP A 269 6.41 9.01 -22.32
CA ASP A 269 6.74 7.86 -23.18
C ASP A 269 7.24 6.68 -22.33
N MET A 270 6.46 5.60 -22.33
CA MET A 270 6.72 4.37 -21.57
C MET A 270 7.49 3.29 -22.38
N ARG A 271 7.82 3.53 -23.66
CA ARG A 271 8.47 2.50 -24.48
C ARG A 271 9.81 2.05 -23.92
N LYS A 272 10.68 3.00 -23.56
CA LYS A 272 11.99 2.67 -22.98
C LYS A 272 11.87 2.03 -21.58
N PRO A 273 11.08 2.59 -20.62
CA PRO A 273 10.88 1.98 -19.32
C PRO A 273 10.33 0.54 -19.41
N MET A 274 9.29 0.32 -20.23
CA MET A 274 8.65 -1.00 -20.36
C MET A 274 9.58 -2.04 -21.01
N ARG A 275 10.36 -1.65 -22.03
CA ARG A 275 11.38 -2.56 -22.61
C ARG A 275 12.46 -2.92 -21.57
N ALA A 276 12.91 -1.97 -20.77
CA ALA A 276 13.87 -2.26 -19.69
C ALA A 276 13.27 -3.20 -18.62
N ALA A 277 11.99 -3.06 -18.30
CA ALA A 277 11.30 -3.98 -17.39
C ALA A 277 11.22 -5.41 -17.98
N ILE A 278 10.98 -5.54 -19.29
CA ILE A 278 11.03 -6.84 -19.97
C ILE A 278 12.45 -7.44 -19.93
N GLU A 279 13.51 -6.61 -20.08
CA GLU A 279 14.91 -7.06 -19.96
C GLU A 279 15.19 -7.63 -18.55
N VAL A 280 14.65 -6.99 -17.49
CA VAL A 280 14.73 -7.49 -16.11
C VAL A 280 14.05 -8.85 -15.99
N LEU A 281 12.82 -9.01 -16.48
CA LEU A 281 12.08 -10.28 -16.43
C LEU A 281 12.75 -11.40 -17.22
N ALA A 282 13.33 -11.07 -18.39
CA ALA A 282 14.06 -12.04 -19.21
C ALA A 282 15.35 -12.52 -18.51
N ASP A 283 16.07 -11.63 -17.84
CA ASP A 283 17.24 -11.99 -17.02
C ASP A 283 16.84 -12.82 -15.80
N MET A 284 15.80 -12.41 -15.06
CA MET A 284 15.30 -13.18 -13.92
C MET A 284 14.90 -14.62 -14.32
N ALA A 285 14.23 -14.78 -15.46
CA ALA A 285 13.82 -16.09 -15.96
C ALA A 285 14.98 -16.96 -16.44
N GLY A 286 16.19 -16.42 -16.58
CA GLY A 286 17.40 -17.13 -16.99
C GLY A 286 18.32 -17.53 -15.85
N ARG A 287 17.97 -17.24 -14.61
CA ARG A 287 18.79 -17.50 -13.43
C ARG A 287 18.33 -18.74 -12.67
N ASP A 288 19.28 -19.40 -12.05
CA ASP A 288 19.00 -20.40 -11.02
C ASP A 288 18.67 -19.67 -9.70
N TRP A 289 17.52 -19.95 -9.15
CA TRP A 289 17.04 -19.26 -7.96
C TRP A 289 17.07 -20.16 -6.73
N PRO A 290 17.65 -19.70 -5.59
CA PRO A 290 17.64 -20.46 -4.36
C PRO A 290 16.24 -20.54 -3.75
N ARG A 291 15.93 -21.68 -3.13
CA ARG A 291 14.71 -21.91 -2.35
C ARG A 291 14.76 -21.26 -0.96
N SER A 292 15.94 -20.85 -0.54
CA SER A 292 16.16 -20.17 0.74
C SER A 292 17.35 -19.22 0.65
N VAL A 293 17.28 -18.12 1.39
CA VAL A 293 18.32 -17.10 1.43
C VAL A 293 18.67 -16.75 2.88
N PRO A 294 19.92 -16.30 3.14
CA PRO A 294 20.30 -15.82 4.45
C PRO A 294 19.52 -14.54 4.80
N LEU A 295 19.12 -14.42 6.07
CA LEU A 295 18.52 -13.22 6.63
C LEU A 295 19.54 -12.51 7.51
N ARG A 296 19.52 -11.20 7.55
CA ARG A 296 20.32 -10.42 8.50
C ARG A 296 20.02 -10.88 9.93
N GLY A 297 21.06 -11.14 10.71
CA GLY A 297 20.93 -11.71 12.06
C GLY A 297 21.14 -13.23 12.13
N GLY A 298 21.46 -13.89 11.00
CA GLY A 298 21.97 -15.27 10.97
C GLY A 298 20.92 -16.38 10.80
N SER A 299 19.63 -16.03 10.68
CA SER A 299 18.58 -16.99 10.31
C SER A 299 18.47 -17.15 8.79
N THR A 300 17.63 -18.06 8.35
CA THR A 300 17.38 -18.35 6.93
C THR A 300 15.90 -18.08 6.61
N TYR A 301 15.65 -17.37 5.52
CA TYR A 301 14.31 -17.21 4.97
C TYR A 301 14.07 -18.25 3.88
N HIS A 302 12.91 -18.93 3.92
CA HIS A 302 12.51 -19.93 2.96
C HIS A 302 11.39 -19.39 2.07
N LEU A 303 11.57 -19.49 0.76
CA LEU A 303 10.55 -19.11 -0.20
C LEU A 303 9.53 -20.24 -0.38
N SER A 304 8.27 -19.87 -0.41
CA SER A 304 7.19 -20.80 -0.75
C SER A 304 7.08 -21.00 -2.26
N GLU A 305 6.52 -22.14 -2.68
CA GLU A 305 6.15 -22.35 -4.07
C GLU A 305 4.80 -21.69 -4.36
N TYR A 306 4.66 -21.12 -5.53
CA TYR A 306 3.37 -20.61 -6.03
C TYR A 306 2.58 -21.80 -6.61
N ASP A 307 2.17 -22.65 -5.70
CA ASP A 307 1.56 -23.94 -5.99
C ASP A 307 0.09 -23.82 -6.43
N SER A 308 -0.49 -24.95 -6.79
CA SER A 308 -1.88 -25.03 -7.22
C SER A 308 -2.88 -24.66 -6.11
N ASP A 309 -2.54 -24.85 -4.83
CA ASP A 309 -3.38 -24.42 -3.70
C ASP A 309 -3.42 -22.89 -3.59
N ALA A 310 -2.25 -22.23 -3.71
CA ALA A 310 -2.14 -20.77 -3.69
C ALA A 310 -2.88 -20.15 -4.89
N LEU A 311 -2.66 -20.66 -6.09
CA LEU A 311 -3.34 -20.19 -7.28
C LEU A 311 -4.87 -20.41 -7.22
N SER A 312 -5.31 -21.53 -6.60
CA SER A 312 -6.73 -21.86 -6.46
C SER A 312 -7.45 -20.98 -5.45
N ILE A 313 -6.86 -20.75 -4.25
CA ILE A 313 -7.51 -19.91 -3.24
C ILE A 313 -7.68 -18.46 -3.73
N GLU A 314 -6.79 -18.01 -4.60
CA GLU A 314 -6.88 -16.70 -5.21
C GLU A 314 -8.03 -16.57 -6.21
N ILE A 315 -8.25 -17.56 -7.08
CA ILE A 315 -9.39 -17.54 -8.01
C ILE A 315 -10.73 -17.76 -7.32
N ASP A 316 -10.75 -18.42 -6.16
CA ASP A 316 -11.97 -18.59 -5.35
C ASP A 316 -12.55 -17.24 -4.89
N LEU A 317 -11.75 -16.17 -4.92
CA LEU A 317 -12.23 -14.80 -4.68
C LEU A 317 -13.26 -14.34 -5.72
N LEU A 318 -13.23 -14.88 -6.95
CA LEU A 318 -14.26 -14.61 -7.94
C LEU A 318 -15.63 -15.07 -7.44
N LEU A 319 -15.72 -16.33 -6.96
CA LEU A 319 -16.97 -16.93 -6.49
C LEU A 319 -17.45 -16.26 -5.20
N SER A 320 -16.51 -15.93 -4.30
CA SER A 320 -16.83 -15.40 -2.97
C SER A 320 -17.19 -13.92 -2.99
N TRP A 321 -16.64 -13.12 -3.91
CA TRP A 321 -16.76 -11.67 -3.90
C TRP A 321 -17.27 -11.05 -5.20
N TYR A 322 -16.74 -11.45 -6.37
CA TYR A 322 -17.17 -10.90 -7.65
C TYR A 322 -18.56 -11.41 -8.06
N TRP A 323 -18.81 -12.69 -7.88
CA TRP A 323 -20.12 -13.29 -8.16
C TRP A 323 -21.25 -12.57 -7.43
N PRO A 324 -21.25 -12.45 -6.09
CA PRO A 324 -22.30 -11.71 -5.37
C PRO A 324 -22.30 -10.21 -5.64
N HIS A 325 -21.18 -9.62 -6.07
CA HIS A 325 -21.13 -8.22 -6.47
C HIS A 325 -21.96 -7.99 -7.75
N VAL A 326 -21.85 -8.88 -8.73
CA VAL A 326 -22.51 -8.74 -10.04
C VAL A 326 -23.93 -9.29 -10.01
N LYS A 327 -24.13 -10.49 -9.44
CA LYS A 327 -25.40 -11.24 -9.51
C LYS A 327 -26.33 -11.07 -8.33
N ARG A 328 -25.84 -10.53 -7.22
CA ARG A 328 -26.63 -10.37 -5.98
C ARG A 328 -27.07 -11.68 -5.31
N ASP A 329 -26.52 -12.82 -5.72
CA ASP A 329 -26.74 -14.16 -5.19
C ASP A 329 -25.40 -14.89 -4.95
N SER A 330 -25.45 -16.16 -4.56
CA SER A 330 -24.27 -17.03 -4.44
C SER A 330 -24.24 -18.05 -5.57
N PRO A 331 -23.06 -18.52 -6.02
CA PRO A 331 -22.97 -19.56 -7.04
C PRO A 331 -23.62 -20.85 -6.55
N SER A 332 -24.26 -21.59 -7.45
CA SER A 332 -24.71 -22.96 -7.13
C SER A 332 -23.53 -23.89 -6.91
N ALA A 333 -23.70 -24.94 -6.12
CA ALA A 333 -22.67 -25.95 -5.90
C ALA A 333 -22.13 -26.54 -7.21
N ALA A 334 -23.02 -26.77 -8.19
CA ALA A 334 -22.65 -27.28 -9.51
C ALA A 334 -21.76 -26.27 -10.27
N ALA A 335 -22.11 -24.99 -10.25
CA ALA A 335 -21.30 -23.93 -10.89
C ALA A 335 -19.92 -23.79 -10.25
N ALA A 336 -19.84 -23.89 -8.94
CA ALA A 336 -18.57 -23.81 -8.20
C ALA A 336 -17.69 -25.04 -8.48
N GLU A 337 -18.26 -26.25 -8.54
CA GLU A 337 -17.49 -27.45 -8.84
C GLU A 337 -17.01 -27.48 -10.30
N GLU A 338 -17.85 -27.07 -11.26
CA GLU A 338 -17.46 -26.93 -12.67
C GLU A 338 -16.27 -25.95 -12.82
N PHE A 339 -16.32 -24.83 -12.09
CA PHE A 339 -15.23 -23.83 -12.04
C PHE A 339 -13.95 -24.44 -11.48
N ALA A 340 -14.02 -25.06 -10.30
CA ALA A 340 -12.88 -25.66 -9.65
C ALA A 340 -12.25 -26.81 -10.47
N ALA A 341 -13.07 -27.65 -11.09
CA ALA A 341 -12.59 -28.75 -11.96
C ALA A 341 -11.88 -28.20 -13.20
N THR A 342 -12.45 -27.18 -13.86
CA THR A 342 -11.84 -26.52 -15.01
C THR A 342 -10.48 -25.93 -14.67
N TRP A 343 -10.40 -25.18 -13.57
CA TRP A 343 -9.15 -24.56 -13.12
C TRP A 343 -8.10 -25.59 -12.70
N ARG A 344 -8.48 -26.67 -12.03
CA ARG A 344 -7.54 -27.74 -11.66
C ARG A 344 -6.81 -28.29 -12.90
N GLY A 345 -7.53 -28.52 -14.00
CA GLY A 345 -6.93 -28.98 -15.24
C GLY A 345 -6.02 -27.94 -15.93
N LEU A 346 -6.31 -26.66 -15.79
CA LEU A 346 -5.49 -25.58 -16.35
C LEU A 346 -4.23 -25.33 -15.50
N LEU A 347 -4.36 -25.29 -14.18
CA LEU A 347 -3.23 -25.02 -13.27
C LEU A 347 -2.17 -26.12 -13.34
N ALA A 348 -2.55 -27.38 -13.53
CA ALA A 348 -1.61 -28.47 -13.75
C ALA A 348 -0.72 -28.29 -15.00
N ARG A 349 -1.13 -27.46 -15.96
CA ARG A 349 -0.35 -27.18 -17.17
C ARG A 349 0.67 -26.06 -17.02
N VAL A 350 0.64 -25.34 -15.91
CA VAL A 350 1.57 -24.25 -15.60
C VAL A 350 2.50 -24.59 -14.45
N GLU A 351 2.47 -25.82 -13.98
CA GLU A 351 3.50 -26.35 -13.07
C GLU A 351 4.83 -26.42 -13.82
N VAL A 352 5.91 -26.04 -13.15
CA VAL A 352 7.27 -26.03 -13.70
C VAL A 352 8.21 -26.83 -12.82
N GLU A 353 9.10 -27.59 -13.44
CA GLU A 353 10.13 -28.37 -12.73
C GLU A 353 11.18 -27.44 -12.09
N GLU A 354 11.54 -26.36 -12.78
CA GLU A 354 12.51 -25.37 -12.35
C GLU A 354 11.84 -24.00 -12.19
N PRO A 355 11.18 -23.72 -11.03
CA PRO A 355 10.52 -22.46 -10.79
C PRO A 355 11.55 -21.35 -10.57
N VAL A 356 11.19 -20.15 -11.03
CA VAL A 356 11.97 -18.93 -10.82
C VAL A 356 11.38 -18.06 -9.72
N TRP A 357 12.14 -17.10 -9.22
CA TRP A 357 11.56 -16.07 -8.37
C TRP A 357 10.52 -15.26 -9.14
N THR A 358 9.29 -15.34 -8.68
CA THR A 358 8.13 -14.65 -9.22
C THR A 358 7.69 -13.60 -8.20
N LEU A 359 7.84 -12.32 -8.55
CA LEU A 359 7.56 -11.20 -7.64
C LEU A 359 6.06 -10.96 -7.43
N ARG A 360 5.21 -11.53 -8.29
CA ARG A 360 3.73 -11.47 -8.29
C ARG A 360 3.17 -10.07 -8.60
N ASP A 361 3.77 -9.04 -8.04
CA ASP A 361 3.35 -7.65 -8.20
C ASP A 361 4.36 -6.81 -9.01
N PHE A 362 4.94 -7.45 -10.06
CA PHE A 362 5.80 -6.78 -11.04
C PHE A 362 4.94 -5.98 -12.03
N HIS A 363 4.41 -4.84 -11.58
CA HIS A 363 3.50 -3.99 -12.35
C HIS A 363 3.79 -2.50 -12.10
N SER A 364 3.22 -1.63 -12.95
CA SER A 364 3.61 -0.22 -13.04
C SER A 364 3.65 0.55 -11.71
N PRO A 365 2.75 0.37 -10.74
CA PRO A 365 2.85 1.03 -9.45
C PRO A 365 4.10 0.66 -8.62
N ASN A 366 4.68 -0.52 -8.87
CA ASN A 366 5.82 -1.05 -8.11
C ASN A 366 7.14 -0.97 -8.87
N LEU A 367 7.16 -0.30 -10.02
CA LEU A 367 8.35 -0.11 -10.86
C LEU A 367 8.70 1.38 -10.95
N LEU A 368 10.00 1.68 -10.82
CA LEU A 368 10.52 3.04 -10.94
C LEU A 368 11.48 3.15 -12.13
N TRP A 369 11.43 4.26 -12.83
CA TRP A 369 12.37 4.56 -13.90
C TRP A 369 13.58 5.32 -13.36
N MET A 370 14.77 4.76 -13.55
CA MET A 370 16.05 5.27 -13.06
C MET A 370 17.02 5.43 -14.24
N PRO A 371 16.79 6.41 -15.11
CA PRO A 371 17.54 6.57 -16.37
C PRO A 371 19.04 6.85 -16.17
N GLU A 372 19.43 7.34 -15.01
CA GLU A 372 20.82 7.59 -14.61
C GLU A 372 21.60 6.30 -14.33
N ARG A 373 20.92 5.19 -14.05
CA ARG A 373 21.53 3.86 -13.89
C ARG A 373 21.67 3.15 -15.24
N SER A 374 22.45 2.10 -15.30
CA SER A 374 22.73 1.35 -16.54
C SER A 374 22.22 -0.09 -16.51
N GLY A 375 21.96 -0.67 -17.69
CA GLY A 375 21.50 -2.06 -17.83
C GLY A 375 20.20 -2.34 -17.07
N LEU A 376 20.13 -3.46 -16.38
CA LEU A 376 18.97 -3.88 -15.58
C LEU A 376 18.67 -2.94 -14.41
N ARG A 377 19.68 -2.20 -13.96
CA ARG A 377 19.55 -1.26 -12.85
C ARG A 377 18.69 -0.03 -13.16
N ARG A 378 18.32 0.19 -14.44
CA ARG A 378 17.42 1.27 -14.84
C ARG A 378 15.99 1.09 -14.34
N VAL A 379 15.62 -0.10 -13.87
CA VAL A 379 14.30 -0.39 -13.30
C VAL A 379 14.43 -0.60 -11.81
N GLY A 380 13.86 0.30 -11.03
CA GLY A 380 13.72 0.16 -9.58
C GLY A 380 12.57 -0.77 -9.25
N LEU A 381 12.78 -1.69 -8.33
CA LEU A 381 11.81 -2.69 -7.87
C LEU A 381 11.44 -2.41 -6.42
N ILE A 382 10.17 -2.19 -6.17
CA ILE A 382 9.62 -2.06 -4.81
C ILE A 382 8.51 -3.09 -4.60
N ASP A 383 8.13 -3.29 -3.35
CA ASP A 383 7.02 -4.20 -2.99
C ASP A 383 7.28 -5.66 -3.38
N THR A 384 8.52 -6.14 -3.18
CA THR A 384 8.98 -7.45 -3.66
C THR A 384 8.77 -8.60 -2.66
N GLN A 385 8.28 -8.34 -1.46
CA GLN A 385 8.21 -9.31 -0.35
C GLN A 385 7.27 -10.49 -0.57
N ASP A 386 6.27 -10.35 -1.45
CA ASP A 386 5.37 -11.46 -1.80
C ASP A 386 5.96 -12.41 -2.87
N CYS A 387 7.29 -12.35 -3.06
CA CYS A 387 8.03 -13.21 -3.95
C CYS A 387 7.89 -14.69 -3.57
N VAL A 388 7.65 -15.51 -4.57
CA VAL A 388 7.50 -16.97 -4.47
C VAL A 388 8.28 -17.65 -5.58
N LEU A 389 8.43 -18.97 -5.50
CA LEU A 389 8.95 -19.79 -6.58
C LEU A 389 7.82 -20.18 -7.52
N GLY A 390 7.82 -19.67 -8.75
CA GLY A 390 6.71 -19.84 -9.67
C GLY A 390 7.09 -19.84 -11.15
N HIS A 391 6.10 -19.80 -12.01
CA HIS A 391 6.28 -19.77 -13.45
C HIS A 391 6.66 -18.37 -13.94
N PRO A 392 7.73 -18.19 -14.74
CA PRO A 392 8.21 -16.87 -15.18
C PRO A 392 7.17 -16.07 -15.99
N ALA A 393 6.18 -16.70 -16.60
CA ALA A 393 5.12 -15.99 -17.30
C ALA A 393 4.23 -15.13 -16.39
N TYR A 394 4.18 -15.41 -15.07
CA TYR A 394 3.30 -14.68 -14.17
C TYR A 394 3.66 -13.17 -14.08
N ASP A 395 4.93 -12.87 -13.95
CA ASP A 395 5.38 -11.47 -13.86
C ASP A 395 5.33 -10.76 -15.21
N VAL A 396 5.51 -11.48 -16.32
CA VAL A 396 5.27 -10.94 -17.68
C VAL A 396 3.79 -10.57 -17.85
N VAL A 397 2.87 -11.43 -17.39
CA VAL A 397 1.43 -11.11 -17.31
C VAL A 397 1.19 -9.90 -16.42
N SER A 398 1.81 -9.85 -15.25
CA SER A 398 1.62 -8.77 -14.29
C SER A 398 1.97 -7.40 -14.88
N LEU A 399 3.03 -7.34 -15.69
CA LEU A 399 3.48 -6.15 -16.39
C LEU A 399 2.60 -5.79 -17.59
N LEU A 400 2.33 -6.77 -18.48
CA LEU A 400 1.66 -6.53 -19.77
C LEU A 400 0.13 -6.48 -19.66
N GLN A 401 -0.44 -7.00 -18.56
CA GLN A 401 -1.85 -6.95 -18.23
C GLN A 401 -2.06 -6.23 -16.88
N ASP A 402 -1.46 -5.04 -16.75
CA ASP A 402 -1.51 -4.25 -15.52
C ASP A 402 -2.96 -3.87 -15.18
N ALA A 403 -3.37 -4.21 -13.97
CA ALA A 403 -4.74 -3.95 -13.52
C ALA A 403 -5.05 -2.47 -13.30
N ARG A 404 -4.05 -1.62 -13.09
CA ARG A 404 -4.20 -0.21 -12.69
C ARG A 404 -3.85 0.77 -13.79
N VAL A 405 -3.03 0.35 -14.77
CA VAL A 405 -2.55 1.15 -15.89
C VAL A 405 -2.96 0.49 -17.19
N ASP A 406 -3.41 1.26 -18.19
CA ASP A 406 -3.69 0.71 -19.50
C ASP A 406 -2.38 0.44 -20.26
N VAL A 407 -2.24 -0.77 -20.75
CA VAL A 407 -1.20 -1.17 -21.70
C VAL A 407 -1.91 -1.57 -23.00
N GLU A 408 -1.66 -0.80 -24.06
CA GLU A 408 -2.28 -1.06 -25.38
C GLU A 408 -1.90 -2.46 -25.87
N PHE A 409 -2.86 -3.16 -26.46
CA PHE A 409 -2.68 -4.56 -26.81
C PHE A 409 -1.56 -4.78 -27.83
N GLU A 410 -1.46 -3.92 -28.83
CA GLU A 410 -0.39 -3.98 -29.85
C GLU A 410 0.98 -3.79 -29.21
N PHE A 411 1.09 -2.87 -28.26
CA PHE A 411 2.34 -2.64 -27.52
C PHE A 411 2.66 -3.80 -26.58
N ALA A 412 1.65 -4.36 -25.92
CA ALA A 412 1.83 -5.56 -25.09
C ALA A 412 2.32 -6.75 -25.93
N ASP A 413 1.79 -6.93 -27.17
CA ASP A 413 2.25 -7.98 -28.09
C ASP A 413 3.68 -7.75 -28.57
N GLU A 414 4.06 -6.51 -28.88
CA GLU A 414 5.45 -6.16 -29.21
C GLU A 414 6.40 -6.55 -28.04
N LEU A 415 6.02 -6.19 -26.82
CA LEU A 415 6.81 -6.47 -25.62
C LEU A 415 6.87 -7.97 -25.30
N PHE A 416 5.78 -8.70 -25.50
CA PHE A 416 5.75 -10.17 -25.37
C PHE A 416 6.68 -10.83 -26.37
N GLY A 417 6.64 -10.40 -27.65
CA GLY A 417 7.56 -10.86 -28.69
C GLY A 417 9.01 -10.57 -28.31
N TYR A 418 9.28 -9.36 -27.84
CA TYR A 418 10.64 -8.97 -27.38
C TYR A 418 11.14 -9.84 -26.20
N TYR A 419 10.27 -10.19 -25.27
CA TYR A 419 10.63 -11.13 -24.21
C TYR A 419 11.01 -12.52 -24.79
N CYS A 420 10.20 -13.05 -25.71
CA CYS A 420 10.47 -14.33 -26.37
C CYS A 420 11.81 -14.31 -27.14
N ASP A 421 12.11 -13.21 -27.84
CA ASP A 421 13.37 -13.02 -28.57
C ASP A 421 14.57 -13.04 -27.61
N LEU A 422 14.50 -12.33 -26.49
CA LEU A 422 15.54 -12.31 -25.45
C LEU A 422 15.79 -13.71 -24.87
N ARG A 423 14.71 -14.45 -24.56
CA ARG A 423 14.81 -15.80 -24.02
C ARG A 423 15.38 -16.79 -25.05
N THR A 424 14.97 -16.69 -26.31
CA THR A 424 15.47 -17.52 -27.41
C THR A 424 16.96 -17.24 -27.66
N ALA A 425 17.38 -15.99 -27.60
CA ALA A 425 18.79 -15.60 -27.74
C ALA A 425 19.66 -16.10 -26.57
N ALA A 426 19.09 -16.24 -25.37
CA ALA A 426 19.79 -16.72 -24.20
C ALA A 426 19.95 -18.26 -24.14
N GLY A 427 19.11 -19.04 -24.87
CA GLY A 427 19.17 -20.49 -24.87
C GLY A 427 17.90 -21.17 -25.38
N PRO A 428 17.74 -22.48 -25.21
CA PRO A 428 16.54 -23.18 -25.57
C PRO A 428 15.31 -22.58 -24.88
N PHE A 429 14.26 -22.27 -25.66
CA PHE A 429 13.05 -21.66 -25.15
C PHE A 429 11.81 -22.15 -25.89
N ASP A 430 10.86 -22.71 -25.18
CA ASP A 430 9.56 -23.11 -25.75
C ASP A 430 8.60 -21.92 -25.75
N ALA A 431 8.68 -21.10 -26.78
CA ALA A 431 7.80 -19.94 -26.96
C ALA A 431 6.29 -20.32 -27.01
N LYS A 432 5.95 -21.49 -27.52
CA LYS A 432 4.55 -21.95 -27.61
C LYS A 432 3.99 -22.35 -26.24
N GLY A 433 4.75 -23.15 -25.48
CA GLY A 433 4.38 -23.49 -24.09
C GLY A 433 4.33 -22.26 -23.20
N PHE A 434 5.26 -21.30 -23.40
CA PHE A 434 5.25 -20.04 -22.68
C PHE A 434 4.02 -19.18 -23.00
N ALA A 435 3.60 -19.09 -24.26
CA ALA A 435 2.37 -18.39 -24.65
C ALA A 435 1.11 -19.04 -24.05
N GLN A 436 1.07 -20.39 -23.97
CA GLN A 436 0.01 -21.10 -23.27
C GLN A 436 -0.02 -20.74 -21.77
N ALA A 437 1.13 -20.79 -21.09
CA ALA A 437 1.23 -20.45 -19.69
C ALA A 437 0.87 -18.97 -19.43
N PHE A 438 1.29 -18.06 -20.32
CA PHE A 438 0.91 -16.64 -20.25
C PHE A 438 -0.61 -16.46 -20.31
N ALA A 439 -1.31 -17.16 -21.21
CA ALA A 439 -2.77 -17.09 -21.32
C ALA A 439 -3.48 -17.66 -20.07
N ILE A 440 -3.01 -18.81 -19.56
CA ILE A 440 -3.61 -19.45 -18.36
C ILE A 440 -3.39 -18.57 -17.13
N LEU A 441 -2.16 -18.13 -16.87
CA LEU A 441 -1.82 -17.29 -15.72
C LEU A 441 -2.41 -15.88 -15.85
N GLY A 442 -2.56 -15.36 -17.08
CA GLY A 442 -3.28 -14.13 -17.35
C GLY A 442 -4.77 -14.22 -17.00
N ALA A 443 -5.42 -15.32 -17.35
CA ALA A 443 -6.79 -15.58 -16.95
C ALA A 443 -6.91 -15.78 -15.43
N GLN A 444 -5.96 -16.49 -14.79
CA GLN A 444 -5.91 -16.68 -13.34
C GLN A 444 -5.78 -15.33 -12.62
N ARG A 445 -4.81 -14.51 -13.01
CA ARG A 445 -4.58 -13.21 -12.41
C ARG A 445 -5.78 -12.27 -12.58
N ALA A 446 -6.39 -12.21 -13.77
CA ALA A 446 -7.57 -11.41 -14.01
C ALA A 446 -8.77 -11.87 -13.15
N THR A 447 -8.99 -13.18 -13.06
CA THR A 447 -10.03 -13.80 -12.22
C THR A 447 -9.84 -13.43 -10.73
N LYS A 448 -8.62 -13.58 -10.19
CA LYS A 448 -8.21 -13.16 -8.85
C LYS A 448 -8.51 -11.68 -8.61
N ILE A 449 -8.06 -10.79 -9.51
CA ILE A 449 -8.16 -9.34 -9.34
C ILE A 449 -9.61 -8.86 -9.36
N LEU A 450 -10.48 -9.40 -10.20
CA LEU A 450 -11.92 -9.10 -10.16
C LEU A 450 -12.50 -9.42 -8.78
N GLY A 451 -12.14 -10.56 -8.20
CA GLY A 451 -12.52 -10.91 -6.82
C GLY A 451 -11.94 -9.95 -5.77
N ILE A 452 -10.66 -9.58 -5.89
CA ILE A 452 -10.00 -8.63 -4.97
C ILE A 452 -10.69 -7.26 -5.02
N PHE A 453 -10.96 -6.70 -6.20
CA PHE A 453 -11.58 -5.37 -6.32
C PHE A 453 -13.01 -5.35 -5.76
N ALA A 454 -13.79 -6.42 -5.99
CA ALA A 454 -15.10 -6.58 -5.37
C ALA A 454 -15.00 -6.66 -3.82
N ARG A 455 -14.01 -7.40 -3.29
CA ARG A 455 -13.75 -7.51 -1.85
C ARG A 455 -13.36 -6.16 -1.24
N LEU A 456 -12.41 -5.45 -1.85
CA LEU A 456 -11.96 -4.13 -1.39
C LEU A 456 -13.11 -3.12 -1.34
N SER A 457 -13.99 -3.15 -2.34
CA SER A 457 -15.17 -2.28 -2.36
C SER A 457 -16.17 -2.64 -1.26
N LYS A 458 -16.51 -3.93 -1.12
CA LYS A 458 -17.60 -4.37 -0.23
C LYS A 458 -17.17 -4.47 1.24
N ARG A 459 -15.95 -4.95 1.52
CA ARG A 459 -15.45 -5.16 2.87
C ARG A 459 -14.76 -3.93 3.43
N ASP A 460 -13.95 -3.26 2.59
CA ASP A 460 -13.02 -2.22 3.04
C ASP A 460 -13.47 -0.80 2.63
N GLY A 461 -14.64 -0.67 1.98
CA GLY A 461 -15.19 0.63 1.53
C GLY A 461 -14.37 1.31 0.42
N LYS A 462 -13.37 0.63 -0.17
CA LYS A 462 -12.48 1.18 -1.19
C LYS A 462 -13.09 1.09 -2.59
N HIS A 463 -14.15 1.86 -2.84
CA HIS A 463 -14.92 1.82 -4.09
C HIS A 463 -14.15 2.25 -5.34
N LEU A 464 -13.07 3.03 -5.17
CA LEU A 464 -12.24 3.52 -6.29
C LEU A 464 -11.63 2.40 -7.13
N TYR A 465 -11.43 1.20 -6.56
CA TYR A 465 -10.91 0.05 -7.32
C TYR A 465 -11.87 -0.49 -8.37
N LEU A 466 -13.18 -0.27 -8.22
CA LEU A 466 -14.18 -0.74 -9.18
C LEU A 466 -13.98 -0.14 -10.58
N LYS A 467 -13.43 1.07 -10.70
CA LYS A 467 -13.12 1.72 -11.98
C LYS A 467 -12.15 0.91 -12.86
N HIS A 468 -11.36 0.01 -12.27
CA HIS A 468 -10.39 -0.82 -12.98
C HIS A 468 -10.97 -2.16 -13.48
N MET A 469 -12.16 -2.56 -13.01
CA MET A 469 -12.78 -3.84 -13.42
C MET A 469 -12.98 -3.97 -14.94
N PRO A 470 -13.40 -2.93 -15.68
CA PRO A 470 -13.54 -3.05 -17.14
C PRO A 470 -12.23 -3.42 -17.86
N ARG A 471 -11.10 -2.84 -17.41
CA ARG A 471 -9.76 -3.17 -17.94
C ARG A 471 -9.41 -4.63 -17.67
N VAL A 472 -9.53 -5.08 -16.44
CA VAL A 472 -9.24 -6.46 -16.05
C VAL A 472 -10.13 -7.46 -16.81
N SER A 473 -11.39 -7.09 -17.02
CA SER A 473 -12.32 -7.91 -17.85
C SER A 473 -11.85 -8.02 -19.30
N ARG A 474 -11.32 -6.96 -19.91
CA ARG A 474 -10.75 -7.02 -21.28
C ARG A 474 -9.56 -7.96 -21.34
N TYR A 475 -8.66 -7.95 -20.35
CA TYR A 475 -7.55 -8.91 -20.27
C TYR A 475 -8.03 -10.34 -20.11
N LEU A 476 -9.00 -10.58 -19.23
CA LEU A 476 -9.62 -11.89 -19.08
C LEU A 476 -10.19 -12.39 -20.40
N LEU A 477 -11.01 -11.59 -21.09
CA LEU A 477 -11.63 -11.94 -22.36
C LEU A 477 -10.59 -12.24 -23.45
N ARG A 478 -9.48 -11.49 -23.47
CA ARG A 478 -8.37 -11.74 -24.39
C ARG A 478 -7.71 -13.09 -24.12
N ASN A 479 -7.39 -13.40 -22.87
CA ASN A 479 -6.79 -14.67 -22.49
C ASN A 479 -7.71 -15.85 -22.81
N LEU A 480 -9.01 -15.70 -22.61
CA LEU A 480 -10.03 -16.71 -22.93
C LEU A 480 -10.17 -17.03 -24.44
N GLN A 481 -9.51 -16.25 -25.34
CA GLN A 481 -9.43 -16.62 -26.77
C GLN A 481 -8.42 -17.75 -27.03
N HIS A 482 -7.50 -18.03 -26.08
CA HIS A 482 -6.56 -19.12 -26.27
C HIS A 482 -7.30 -20.46 -26.32
N PRO A 483 -6.98 -21.35 -27.29
CA PRO A 483 -7.73 -22.61 -27.50
C PRO A 483 -7.81 -23.48 -26.24
N ASP A 484 -6.77 -23.55 -25.47
CA ASP A 484 -6.69 -24.35 -24.24
C ASP A 484 -7.61 -23.86 -23.11
N LEU A 485 -8.10 -22.63 -23.20
CA LEU A 485 -9.03 -22.05 -22.23
C LEU A 485 -10.49 -22.15 -22.68
N ALA A 486 -10.80 -22.93 -23.73
CA ALA A 486 -12.16 -23.05 -24.27
C ALA A 486 -13.18 -23.49 -23.20
N GLY A 487 -12.84 -24.44 -22.33
CA GLY A 487 -13.71 -24.87 -21.22
C GLY A 487 -13.99 -23.75 -20.22
N LEU A 488 -12.97 -23.00 -19.86
CA LEU A 488 -13.10 -21.85 -18.98
C LEU A 488 -13.92 -20.73 -19.64
N ARG A 489 -13.69 -20.46 -20.92
CA ARG A 489 -14.48 -19.52 -21.72
C ARG A 489 -15.96 -19.86 -21.68
N MET A 490 -16.33 -21.14 -21.96
CA MET A 490 -17.73 -21.59 -21.91
C MET A 490 -18.35 -21.38 -20.54
N TRP A 491 -17.59 -21.61 -19.46
CA TRP A 491 -18.06 -21.35 -18.09
C TRP A 491 -18.36 -19.87 -17.87
N TYR A 492 -17.46 -18.95 -18.30
CA TYR A 492 -17.68 -17.51 -18.18
C TYR A 492 -18.83 -17.02 -19.07
N GLU A 493 -18.96 -17.53 -20.30
CA GLU A 493 -20.08 -17.21 -21.21
C GLU A 493 -21.44 -17.60 -20.60
N LYS A 494 -21.49 -18.75 -19.95
CA LYS A 494 -22.69 -19.26 -19.26
C LYS A 494 -23.04 -18.41 -18.01
N HIS A 495 -22.05 -18.05 -17.20
CA HIS A 495 -22.30 -17.46 -15.91
C HIS A 495 -22.14 -15.94 -15.87
N PHE A 496 -21.37 -15.34 -16.75
CA PHE A 496 -21.10 -13.90 -16.81
C PHE A 496 -21.17 -13.35 -18.24
N PRO A 497 -22.30 -13.55 -18.96
CA PRO A 497 -22.42 -13.09 -20.36
C PRO A 497 -22.19 -11.58 -20.52
N SER A 498 -22.51 -10.77 -19.51
CA SER A 498 -22.32 -9.33 -19.53
C SER A 498 -20.85 -8.88 -19.62
N LEU A 499 -19.87 -9.75 -19.36
CA LEU A 499 -18.46 -9.43 -19.61
C LEU A 499 -18.20 -9.13 -21.09
N TRP A 500 -18.91 -9.79 -22.02
CA TRP A 500 -18.77 -9.57 -23.46
C TRP A 500 -19.49 -8.32 -23.96
N ASP A 501 -20.51 -7.80 -23.23
CA ASP A 501 -21.24 -6.59 -23.62
C ASP A 501 -20.37 -5.34 -23.47
N GLY A 502 -19.47 -5.33 -22.47
CA GLY A 502 -18.51 -4.24 -22.24
C GLY A 502 -17.31 -4.22 -23.20
N ALA A 503 -16.99 -5.36 -23.81
CA ALA A 503 -15.88 -5.48 -24.77
C ALA A 503 -16.25 -5.09 -26.21
N ARG A 504 -17.53 -4.87 -26.49
CA ARG A 504 -18.05 -4.46 -27.81
C ARG A 504 -18.18 -2.93 -27.96
N LYS A 505 -17.87 -2.17 -26.93
CA LYS A 505 -17.81 -0.72 -26.93
C LYS A 505 -16.36 -0.25 -26.84
#